data_80b0a460ee024839bb9c0bd33cb7abbd
#
_entry.id   80b0a460ee024839bb9c0bd33cb7abbd
#
_cell.length_a   1.000
_cell.length_b   1.000
_cell.length_c   1.000
_cell.angle_alpha   90.00
_cell.angle_beta   90.00
_cell.angle_gamma   90.00
#
_symmetry.space_group_name_H-M   'P 1'
#
loop_
_entity.id
_entity.type
_entity.pdbx_description
1 polymer ?
#
loop_
_entity_poly.entity_id
_entity_poly.type
_entity_poly.pdbx_seq_one_letter_code
_entity_poly.pdbx_strand_id
1 'polypeptide(L)'
;MADTTSSTSTACNRLRNKYKSANFLTQFPKKPTIVKIIISFFLILLSGHVLFSGDRPNIVFFLADDVSQDDFGCYGHPVIKTPNVDALASTGMRFDNAYLTTSSCSPSRCSIITGRYPHNTGAPELHVRLPKEQVRFPELLREAGYYTVLSGKNHMFGNKDRAFDRITGGGGPGKEKDWLDHVKDRPKGKPFFFWFASTDAHRSWAISDEAPKYDSKDVIIPPYMVDTEITRQDLTGYYHEVSRFDHFIGLVTAELKKQGVLENTMIVVAADNGRPFPRCKSRMYDSGIKTPWVVHYPKAIKKPAGTQSFVSVIDLSATCLELAGVKRPAFIQGRSFLPILKDPKAQVREVVFAEHNWHVYKNHERMVRFGN
;
A
#
# COMPACT_ATOMS: atom_id res chain seq x y z
N MET A 1 55.94 53.98 36.40
CA MET A 1 57.35 53.63 36.60
C MET A 1 57.75 52.94 35.34
N ALA A 2 58.46 53.71 34.59
CA ALA A 2 59.76 53.64 33.99
C ALA A 2 59.80 52.64 32.82
N ASP A 3 59.80 53.16 31.55
CA ASP A 3 60.92 53.73 30.83
C ASP A 3 61.98 52.66 30.52
N THR A 4 62.29 52.41 29.28
CA THR A 4 63.22 53.14 28.37
C THR A 4 63.27 52.37 27.00
N THR A 5 62.98 52.99 25.87
CA THR A 5 63.86 53.70 24.92
C THR A 5 64.97 52.91 24.25
N SER A 6 64.94 53.03 22.93
CA SER A 6 66.05 53.41 21.96
C SER A 6 66.91 52.26 21.52
N SER A 7 67.25 52.14 20.34
CA SER A 7 67.87 52.81 19.23
C SER A 7 68.41 51.70 18.31
N THR A 8 68.63 51.74 17.09
CA THR A 8 69.10 52.64 16.07
C THR A 8 69.13 51.85 14.76
N SER A 9 68.60 52.34 13.69
CA SER A 9 69.20 52.90 12.49
C SER A 9 70.62 52.40 12.24
N THR A 10 70.85 51.73 11.21
CA THR A 10 71.91 51.86 10.24
C THR A 10 72.23 50.52 9.53
N ALA A 11 71.72 50.33 8.37
CA ALA A 11 72.33 49.56 7.27
C ALA A 11 71.49 49.67 6.01
N CYS A 12 71.26 50.92 5.64
CA CYS A 12 70.90 51.25 4.26
C CYS A 12 72.17 51.42 3.44
N ASN A 13 72.24 50.90 2.27
CA ASN A 13 73.32 51.11 1.27
C ASN A 13 74.53 50.17 1.36
N ARG A 14 74.33 48.97 0.78
CA ARG A 14 75.39 48.33 -0.08
C ARG A 14 74.78 47.06 -0.66
N LEU A 15 74.28 47.15 -1.88
CA LEU A 15 74.26 46.11 -2.93
C LEU A 15 73.36 46.58 -4.10
N ARG A 16 73.69 47.77 -4.61
CA ARG A 16 73.30 48.19 -5.94
C ARG A 16 74.44 47.92 -6.87
N ASN A 17 74.33 47.01 -7.78
CA ASN A 17 75.16 46.64 -8.92
C ASN A 17 75.70 45.20 -8.84
N LYS A 18 74.94 44.27 -9.31
CA LYS A 18 75.34 43.18 -10.22
C LYS A 18 74.08 42.37 -10.55
N TYR A 19 73.68 42.60 -11.70
CA TYR A 19 73.13 41.65 -12.70
C TYR A 19 72.26 42.40 -13.69
N LYS A 20 72.90 42.81 -14.76
CA LYS A 20 72.23 43.14 -16.01
C LYS A 20 71.82 41.84 -16.70
N SER A 21 70.62 41.91 -17.33
CA SER A 21 70.19 41.09 -18.43
C SER A 21 70.05 39.58 -18.21
N ALA A 22 68.80 39.16 -17.93
CA ALA A 22 68.26 37.95 -18.50
C ALA A 22 66.74 38.18 -18.74
N ASN A 23 66.34 38.30 -20.01
CA ASN A 23 64.98 38.30 -20.44
C ASN A 23 64.37 36.91 -20.14
N PHE A 24 63.62 36.75 -19.03
CA PHE A 24 62.76 35.63 -18.80
C PHE A 24 61.31 36.05 -19.11
N LEU A 25 60.87 35.68 -20.32
CA LEU A 25 59.49 35.68 -20.65
C LEU A 25 58.76 34.67 -19.70
N THR A 26 58.16 35.18 -18.66
CA THR A 26 57.27 34.41 -17.80
C THR A 26 56.03 34.06 -18.56
N GLN A 27 55.95 32.85 -19.09
CA GLN A 27 54.67 32.21 -19.47
C GLN A 27 53.85 32.01 -18.22
N PHE A 28 52.82 32.81 -18.03
CA PHE A 28 51.74 32.52 -17.07
C PHE A 28 50.94 31.33 -17.58
N PRO A 29 50.81 30.25 -16.79
CA PRO A 29 49.88 29.17 -17.20
C PRO A 29 48.45 29.68 -17.20
N LYS A 30 47.81 29.53 -18.34
CA LYS A 30 46.38 29.82 -18.53
C LYS A 30 45.60 29.05 -17.50
N LYS A 31 44.98 29.72 -16.53
CA LYS A 31 43.98 29.18 -15.63
C LYS A 31 42.63 29.05 -16.34
N PRO A 32 42.24 27.85 -16.81
CA PRO A 32 40.85 27.54 -16.95
C PRO A 32 40.42 26.24 -16.26
N THR A 33 41.25 25.66 -15.37
CA THR A 33 40.98 24.32 -14.83
C THR A 33 40.04 24.36 -13.65
N ILE A 34 40.14 25.34 -12.78
CA ILE A 34 39.32 25.40 -11.54
C ILE A 34 37.86 25.72 -11.86
N VAL A 35 37.59 26.66 -12.75
CA VAL A 35 36.20 27.01 -13.14
C VAL A 35 35.50 25.85 -13.87
N LYS A 36 36.22 25.14 -14.75
CA LYS A 36 35.69 23.93 -15.41
C LYS A 36 35.43 22.78 -14.42
N ILE A 37 36.28 22.61 -13.43
CA ILE A 37 36.08 21.59 -12.39
C ILE A 37 34.89 21.94 -11.48
N ILE A 38 34.72 23.20 -11.11
CA ILE A 38 33.58 23.65 -10.31
C ILE A 38 32.26 23.51 -11.09
N ILE A 39 32.25 23.88 -12.37
CA ILE A 39 31.06 23.72 -13.24
C ILE A 39 30.76 22.23 -13.47
N SER A 40 31.75 21.36 -13.64
CA SER A 40 31.56 19.92 -13.73
C SER A 40 31.05 19.32 -12.42
N PHE A 41 31.53 19.75 -11.27
CA PHE A 41 31.02 19.32 -9.97
C PHE A 41 29.60 19.81 -9.70
N PHE A 42 29.24 21.04 -10.13
CA PHE A 42 27.88 21.55 -10.04
C PHE A 42 26.92 20.84 -11.01
N LEU A 43 27.38 20.49 -12.21
CA LEU A 43 26.61 19.68 -13.17
C LEU A 43 26.43 18.22 -12.70
N ILE A 44 27.40 17.63 -11.99
CA ILE A 44 27.28 16.31 -11.39
C ILE A 44 26.36 16.36 -10.17
N LEU A 45 26.37 17.43 -9.37
CA LEU A 45 25.45 17.63 -8.25
C LEU A 45 24.02 17.94 -8.73
N LEU A 46 23.81 18.59 -9.86
CA LEU A 46 22.47 18.75 -10.47
C LEU A 46 21.98 17.49 -11.18
N SER A 47 22.87 16.66 -11.73
CA SER A 47 22.48 15.37 -12.33
C SER A 47 22.17 14.30 -11.30
N GLY A 48 22.59 14.46 -10.03
CA GLY A 48 22.25 13.55 -8.92
C GLY A 48 20.80 13.65 -8.42
N HIS A 49 19.98 14.57 -8.92
CA HIS A 49 18.58 14.76 -8.51
C HIS A 49 17.55 14.51 -9.62
N VAL A 50 17.95 14.00 -10.78
CA VAL A 50 17.00 13.36 -11.68
C VAL A 50 16.72 11.96 -11.12
N LEU A 51 16.07 11.90 -9.95
CA LEU A 51 15.41 10.70 -9.50
C LEU A 51 14.36 10.35 -10.56
N PHE A 52 14.60 9.25 -11.25
CA PHE A 52 13.72 8.62 -12.19
C PHE A 52 12.29 8.57 -11.65
N SER A 53 11.48 9.62 -11.92
CA SER A 53 10.04 9.61 -11.61
C SER A 53 9.30 8.54 -12.44
N GLY A 54 9.92 8.03 -13.51
CA GLY A 54 9.29 7.08 -14.42
C GLY A 54 9.39 5.62 -14.05
N ASP A 55 10.15 5.22 -13.03
CA ASP A 55 10.42 3.81 -12.73
C ASP A 55 9.79 3.31 -11.41
N ARG A 56 9.20 4.21 -10.62
CA ARG A 56 8.48 3.81 -9.40
C ARG A 56 7.16 3.13 -9.76
N PRO A 57 6.86 1.96 -9.18
CA PRO A 57 5.63 1.25 -9.49
C PRO A 57 4.41 1.99 -8.98
N ASN A 58 3.32 1.90 -9.73
CA ASN A 58 2.00 2.28 -9.26
C ASN A 58 1.47 1.21 -8.32
N ILE A 59 0.54 1.59 -7.46
CA ILE A 59 -0.05 0.68 -6.47
C ILE A 59 -1.56 0.88 -6.46
N VAL A 60 -2.31 -0.20 -6.60
CA VAL A 60 -3.76 -0.23 -6.42
C VAL A 60 -4.11 -1.26 -5.35
N PHE A 61 -4.77 -0.83 -4.31
CA PHE A 61 -5.27 -1.67 -3.24
C PHE A 61 -6.78 -1.70 -3.28
N PHE A 62 -7.35 -2.84 -3.62
CA PHE A 62 -8.76 -3.12 -3.58
C PHE A 62 -9.12 -3.77 -2.26
N LEU A 63 -10.06 -3.19 -1.54
CA LEU A 63 -10.50 -3.64 -0.23
C LEU A 63 -12.00 -3.88 -0.23
N ALA A 64 -12.41 -5.14 -0.21
CA ALA A 64 -13.80 -5.53 0.03
C ALA A 64 -14.22 -5.28 1.48
N ASP A 65 -15.50 -5.18 1.73
CA ASP A 65 -16.09 -5.09 3.04
C ASP A 65 -16.81 -6.40 3.37
N ASP A 66 -16.52 -6.99 4.51
CA ASP A 66 -17.24 -8.18 4.99
C ASP A 66 -17.13 -9.43 4.06
N VAL A 67 -15.94 -9.72 3.51
CA VAL A 67 -15.74 -10.88 2.60
C VAL A 67 -14.67 -11.82 3.16
N SER A 68 -14.96 -13.12 3.20
CA SER A 68 -14.00 -14.13 3.62
C SER A 68 -13.12 -14.61 2.45
N GLN A 69 -11.98 -15.21 2.75
CA GLN A 69 -11.04 -15.69 1.73
C GLN A 69 -11.67 -16.70 0.77
N ASP A 70 -12.44 -17.65 1.31
CA ASP A 70 -13.07 -18.74 0.59
C ASP A 70 -14.32 -18.33 -0.23
N ASP A 71 -14.61 -17.03 -0.33
CA ASP A 71 -15.69 -16.50 -1.19
C ASP A 71 -15.25 -16.20 -2.63
N PHE A 72 -13.96 -16.39 -2.95
CA PHE A 72 -13.43 -16.17 -4.30
C PHE A 72 -13.16 -17.49 -5.03
N GLY A 73 -13.38 -17.48 -6.37
CA GLY A 73 -13.14 -18.65 -7.22
C GLY A 73 -11.70 -19.16 -7.13
N CYS A 74 -10.71 -18.27 -7.11
CA CYS A 74 -9.29 -18.63 -6.99
C CYS A 74 -8.95 -19.32 -5.65
N TYR A 75 -9.80 -19.22 -4.63
CA TYR A 75 -9.70 -19.96 -3.37
C TYR A 75 -10.66 -21.16 -3.30
N GLY A 76 -11.34 -21.47 -4.41
CA GLY A 76 -12.13 -22.70 -4.56
C GLY A 76 -13.64 -22.52 -4.37
N HIS A 77 -14.18 -21.29 -4.27
CA HIS A 77 -15.63 -21.12 -4.23
C HIS A 77 -16.27 -21.53 -5.56
N PRO A 78 -17.16 -22.54 -5.60
CA PRO A 78 -17.63 -23.09 -6.87
C PRO A 78 -18.78 -22.28 -7.51
N VAL A 79 -19.46 -21.42 -6.77
CA VAL A 79 -20.67 -20.72 -7.20
C VAL A 79 -20.43 -19.25 -7.45
N ILE A 80 -19.84 -18.51 -6.50
CA ILE A 80 -19.58 -17.07 -6.63
C ILE A 80 -18.66 -16.83 -7.82
N LYS A 81 -19.04 -15.89 -8.69
CA LYS A 81 -18.29 -15.57 -9.92
C LYS A 81 -17.35 -14.40 -9.65
N THR A 82 -16.04 -14.69 -9.65
CA THR A 82 -14.97 -13.69 -9.46
C THR A 82 -13.91 -13.79 -10.57
N PRO A 83 -14.30 -13.76 -11.85
CA PRO A 83 -13.38 -14.05 -12.96
C PRO A 83 -12.22 -13.06 -13.07
N ASN A 84 -12.38 -11.82 -12.61
CA ASN A 84 -11.33 -10.80 -12.69
C ASN A 84 -10.27 -11.01 -11.61
N VAL A 85 -10.67 -11.29 -10.37
CA VAL A 85 -9.75 -11.66 -9.28
C VAL A 85 -9.08 -12.99 -9.58
N ASP A 86 -9.80 -13.96 -10.13
CA ASP A 86 -9.25 -15.26 -10.54
C ASP A 86 -8.19 -15.09 -11.64
N ALA A 87 -8.41 -14.18 -12.59
CA ALA A 87 -7.42 -13.84 -13.63
C ALA A 87 -6.17 -13.17 -13.03
N LEU A 88 -6.34 -12.25 -12.06
CA LEU A 88 -5.21 -11.65 -11.34
C LEU A 88 -4.42 -12.71 -10.55
N ALA A 89 -5.10 -13.66 -9.91
CA ALA A 89 -4.46 -14.75 -9.18
C ALA A 89 -3.71 -15.70 -10.12
N SER A 90 -4.29 -16.04 -11.28
CA SER A 90 -3.70 -16.95 -12.26
C SER A 90 -2.46 -16.39 -12.94
N THR A 91 -2.28 -15.08 -12.97
CA THR A 91 -1.12 -14.37 -13.54
C THR A 91 -0.23 -13.72 -12.48
N GLY A 92 -0.60 -13.83 -11.20
CA GLY A 92 0.06 -13.22 -10.06
C GLY A 92 0.44 -14.21 -8.96
N MET A 93 0.27 -13.78 -7.73
CA MET A 93 0.54 -14.57 -6.51
C MET A 93 -0.70 -14.63 -5.64
N ARG A 94 -1.18 -15.84 -5.32
CA ARG A 94 -2.23 -16.10 -4.35
C ARG A 94 -1.61 -16.50 -3.02
N PHE A 95 -1.99 -15.83 -1.95
CA PHE A 95 -1.54 -16.15 -0.60
C PHE A 95 -2.61 -16.95 0.13
N ASP A 96 -2.30 -18.17 0.52
CA ASP A 96 -3.23 -19.04 1.22
C ASP A 96 -3.29 -18.76 2.73
N ASN A 97 -2.28 -18.07 3.28
CA ASN A 97 -2.15 -17.74 4.70
C ASN A 97 -1.99 -16.24 4.93
N ALA A 98 -2.96 -15.46 4.45
CA ALA A 98 -3.06 -14.03 4.72
C ALA A 98 -4.06 -13.76 5.85
N TYR A 99 -3.66 -12.94 6.83
CA TYR A 99 -4.44 -12.73 8.04
C TYR A 99 -4.65 -11.25 8.36
N LEU A 100 -5.87 -10.95 8.77
CA LEU A 100 -6.25 -9.69 9.38
C LEU A 100 -5.64 -9.57 10.78
N THR A 101 -5.50 -8.34 11.25
CA THR A 101 -5.11 -8.05 12.64
C THR A 101 -6.31 -7.97 13.57
N THR A 102 -7.51 -7.85 12.99
CA THR A 102 -8.79 -7.88 13.70
C THR A 102 -9.92 -8.14 12.71
N SER A 103 -10.99 -8.78 13.17
CA SER A 103 -12.20 -9.04 12.37
C SER A 103 -13.25 -7.96 12.61
N SER A 104 -12.95 -6.71 12.27
CA SER A 104 -13.85 -5.57 12.47
C SER A 104 -13.44 -4.41 11.56
N CYS A 105 -14.41 -3.79 10.90
CA CYS A 105 -14.18 -2.85 9.79
C CYS A 105 -13.21 -1.70 10.11
N SER A 106 -13.62 -0.73 10.97
CA SER A 106 -12.79 0.46 11.21
C SER A 106 -11.44 0.13 11.85
N PRO A 107 -11.30 -0.74 12.88
CA PRO A 107 -10.01 -1.03 13.45
C PRO A 107 -9.09 -1.81 12.50
N SER A 108 -9.64 -2.68 11.64
CA SER A 108 -8.86 -3.35 10.57
C SER A 108 -8.31 -2.33 9.59
N ARG A 109 -9.15 -1.42 9.09
CA ARG A 109 -8.74 -0.34 8.17
C ARG A 109 -7.70 0.58 8.81
N CYS A 110 -7.88 0.95 10.09
CA CYS A 110 -6.90 1.72 10.85
C CYS A 110 -5.57 0.98 11.00
N SER A 111 -5.63 -0.33 11.21
CA SER A 111 -4.45 -1.19 11.31
C SER A 111 -3.69 -1.26 9.98
N ILE A 112 -4.38 -1.50 8.88
CA ILE A 112 -3.77 -1.57 7.54
C ILE A 112 -3.09 -0.25 7.18
N ILE A 113 -3.80 0.89 7.32
CA ILE A 113 -3.29 2.20 6.87
C ILE A 113 -2.13 2.72 7.71
N THR A 114 -2.04 2.32 8.98
CA THR A 114 -0.93 2.68 9.87
C THR A 114 0.21 1.67 9.86
N GLY A 115 -0.04 0.46 9.34
CA GLY A 115 0.92 -0.65 9.42
C GLY A 115 1.16 -1.15 10.83
N ARG A 116 0.17 -1.01 11.73
CA ARG A 116 0.28 -1.30 13.18
C ARG A 116 -0.86 -2.21 13.63
N TYR A 117 -0.61 -3.00 14.67
CA TYR A 117 -1.67 -3.76 15.32
C TYR A 117 -2.70 -2.81 15.97
N PRO A 118 -3.99 -3.20 16.07
CA PRO A 118 -5.07 -2.31 16.50
C PRO A 118 -4.80 -1.60 17.83
N HIS A 119 -4.28 -2.29 18.85
CA HIS A 119 -3.93 -1.71 20.16
C HIS A 119 -2.87 -0.58 20.08
N ASN A 120 -2.10 -0.51 18.99
CA ASN A 120 -1.08 0.52 18.75
C ASN A 120 -1.57 1.67 17.84
N THR A 121 -2.78 1.57 17.30
CA THR A 121 -3.34 2.60 16.41
C THR A 121 -4.00 3.76 17.14
N GLY A 122 -4.39 3.57 18.40
CA GLY A 122 -5.28 4.48 19.12
C GLY A 122 -6.76 4.38 18.71
N ALA A 123 -7.10 3.44 17.80
CA ALA A 123 -8.46 3.16 17.32
C ALA A 123 -8.72 1.64 17.24
N PRO A 124 -8.59 0.91 18.38
CA PRO A 124 -8.68 -0.57 18.39
C PRO A 124 -10.12 -1.10 18.34
N GLU A 125 -11.12 -0.25 18.39
CA GLU A 125 -12.53 -0.59 18.49
C GLU A 125 -13.33 -0.02 17.33
N LEU A 126 -14.50 -0.62 17.07
CA LEU A 126 -15.39 -0.18 15.99
C LEU A 126 -15.83 1.27 16.20
N HIS A 127 -15.83 2.05 15.11
CA HIS A 127 -16.21 3.46 15.03
C HIS A 127 -15.28 4.45 15.76
N VAL A 128 -14.23 3.97 16.43
CA VAL A 128 -13.20 4.89 16.96
C VAL A 128 -12.42 5.48 15.80
N ARG A 129 -12.36 6.81 15.74
CA ARG A 129 -11.60 7.51 14.70
C ARG A 129 -10.10 7.38 14.94
N LEU A 130 -9.37 7.14 13.87
CA LEU A 130 -7.91 7.14 13.90
C LEU A 130 -7.39 8.51 14.35
N PRO A 131 -6.60 8.57 15.43
CA PRO A 131 -6.03 9.83 15.91
C PRO A 131 -5.21 10.54 14.83
N LYS A 132 -5.26 11.88 14.81
CA LYS A 132 -4.57 12.69 13.80
C LYS A 132 -3.05 12.52 13.84
N GLU A 133 -2.50 12.24 15.01
CA GLU A 133 -1.08 12.04 15.28
C GLU A 133 -0.53 10.76 14.66
N GLN A 134 -1.37 9.75 14.43
CA GLN A 134 -0.95 8.51 13.78
C GLN A 134 -0.56 8.78 12.33
N VAL A 135 0.61 8.34 11.95
CA VAL A 135 1.08 8.39 10.56
C VAL A 135 0.37 7.32 9.74
N ARG A 136 -0.14 7.70 8.57
CA ARG A 136 -0.71 6.80 7.56
C ARG A 136 0.35 6.55 6.51
N PHE A 137 0.61 5.30 6.13
CA PHE A 137 1.65 5.04 5.14
C PHE A 137 1.43 5.75 3.78
N PRO A 138 0.18 6.00 3.31
CA PRO A 138 -0.03 6.77 2.09
C PRO A 138 0.42 8.23 2.20
N GLU A 139 0.48 8.81 3.41
CA GLU A 139 1.08 10.13 3.64
C GLU A 139 2.57 10.12 3.24
N LEU A 140 3.31 9.10 3.65
CA LEU A 140 4.72 8.94 3.30
C LEU A 140 4.92 8.69 1.79
N LEU A 141 3.99 7.98 1.15
CA LEU A 141 3.99 7.83 -0.30
C LEU A 141 3.75 9.17 -1.01
N ARG A 142 2.79 9.97 -0.51
CA ARG A 142 2.48 11.29 -1.04
C ARG A 142 3.68 12.24 -0.91
N GLU A 143 4.35 12.25 0.24
CA GLU A 143 5.61 12.99 0.47
C GLU A 143 6.72 12.53 -0.49
N ALA A 144 6.74 11.26 -0.87
CA ALA A 144 7.64 10.71 -1.88
C ALA A 144 7.21 10.99 -3.32
N GLY A 145 6.14 11.78 -3.55
CA GLY A 145 5.70 12.21 -4.88
C GLY A 145 4.63 11.35 -5.55
N TYR A 146 4.05 10.38 -4.84
CA TYR A 146 2.88 9.64 -5.33
C TYR A 146 1.63 10.53 -5.36
N TYR A 147 0.79 10.33 -6.35
CA TYR A 147 -0.59 10.82 -6.33
C TYR A 147 -1.46 9.81 -5.58
N THR A 148 -2.15 10.24 -4.51
CA THR A 148 -2.83 9.34 -3.58
C THR A 148 -4.34 9.59 -3.58
N VAL A 149 -5.13 8.53 -3.71
CA VAL A 149 -6.60 8.58 -3.69
C VAL A 149 -7.16 7.52 -2.78
N LEU A 150 -8.16 7.90 -1.97
CA LEU A 150 -9.08 6.98 -1.30
C LEU A 150 -10.46 7.18 -1.91
N SER A 151 -11.05 6.13 -2.44
CA SER A 151 -12.43 6.15 -2.94
C SER A 151 -13.24 5.04 -2.33
N GLY A 152 -14.47 5.36 -1.94
CA GLY A 152 -15.45 4.47 -1.35
C GLY A 152 -15.47 4.50 0.17
N LYS A 153 -15.51 3.33 0.83
CA LYS A 153 -15.66 3.22 2.28
C LYS A 153 -14.38 3.63 3.02
N ASN A 154 -14.42 4.79 3.65
CA ASN A 154 -13.31 5.30 4.48
C ASN A 154 -13.31 4.64 5.87
N HIS A 155 -14.27 4.91 6.71
CA HIS A 155 -14.49 4.36 8.06
C HIS A 155 -13.32 4.51 9.06
N MET A 156 -12.36 5.40 8.78
CA MET A 156 -11.17 5.64 9.62
C MET A 156 -11.11 7.09 10.13
N PHE A 157 -11.46 8.05 9.26
CA PHE A 157 -11.36 9.48 9.52
C PHE A 157 -12.39 10.26 8.69
N GLY A 158 -12.35 11.58 8.72
CA GLY A 158 -13.27 12.42 7.93
C GLY A 158 -12.94 12.46 6.43
N ASN A 159 -13.70 13.25 5.68
CA ASN A 159 -13.58 13.38 4.22
C ASN A 159 -12.33 14.13 3.73
N LYS A 160 -11.51 14.63 4.66
CA LYS A 160 -10.21 15.23 4.37
C LYS A 160 -9.16 14.62 5.30
N ASP A 161 -8.08 14.16 4.74
CA ASP A 161 -6.94 13.63 5.49
C ASP A 161 -5.64 13.91 4.72
N ARG A 162 -4.56 14.15 5.44
CA ARG A 162 -3.26 14.49 4.86
C ARG A 162 -2.60 13.37 4.06
N ALA A 163 -3.09 12.14 4.20
CA ALA A 163 -2.56 10.98 3.49
C ALA A 163 -3.01 10.91 2.03
N PHE A 164 -4.05 11.66 1.64
CA PHE A 164 -4.63 11.56 0.32
C PHE A 164 -4.79 12.92 -0.35
N ASP A 165 -4.47 12.98 -1.65
CA ASP A 165 -4.76 14.14 -2.50
C ASP A 165 -6.25 14.25 -2.80
N ARG A 166 -6.97 13.10 -2.88
CA ARG A 166 -8.43 13.03 -3.04
C ARG A 166 -9.03 11.95 -2.15
N ILE A 167 -10.16 12.28 -1.55
CA ILE A 167 -11.04 11.33 -0.86
C ILE A 167 -12.44 11.51 -1.43
N THR A 168 -13.03 10.42 -1.95
CA THR A 168 -14.38 10.41 -2.53
C THR A 168 -15.23 9.31 -1.92
N GLY A 169 -16.55 9.44 -2.07
CA GLY A 169 -17.49 8.45 -1.57
C GLY A 169 -17.73 7.26 -2.49
N GLY A 170 -17.09 7.23 -3.67
CA GLY A 170 -17.17 6.12 -4.63
C GLY A 170 -18.41 6.19 -5.56
N GLY A 171 -19.59 6.27 -5.01
CA GLY A 171 -20.85 6.23 -5.77
C GLY A 171 -21.28 4.81 -6.15
N GLY A 172 -22.56 4.67 -6.47
CA GLY A 172 -23.18 3.36 -6.73
C GLY A 172 -23.46 2.58 -5.44
N PRO A 173 -24.08 1.38 -5.57
CA PRO A 173 -24.45 0.57 -4.40
C PRO A 173 -23.25 0.12 -3.59
N GLY A 174 -22.18 -0.37 -4.21
CA GLY A 174 -20.95 -0.82 -3.56
C GLY A 174 -19.89 0.27 -3.43
N LYS A 175 -20.17 1.51 -3.89
CA LYS A 175 -19.25 2.66 -3.85
C LYS A 175 -18.00 2.51 -4.72
N GLU A 176 -18.11 1.85 -5.86
CA GLU A 176 -17.02 1.61 -6.81
C GLU A 176 -17.09 2.45 -8.09
N LYS A 177 -18.22 3.14 -8.36
CA LYS A 177 -18.49 3.73 -9.68
C LYS A 177 -17.47 4.77 -10.14
N ASP A 178 -16.81 5.49 -9.23
CA ASP A 178 -15.82 6.50 -9.59
C ASP A 178 -14.37 5.96 -9.67
N TRP A 179 -14.14 4.67 -9.39
CA TRP A 179 -12.79 4.09 -9.44
C TRP A 179 -12.15 4.23 -10.82
N LEU A 180 -12.95 3.95 -11.85
CA LEU A 180 -12.50 4.06 -13.24
C LEU A 180 -12.12 5.50 -13.61
N ASP A 181 -12.87 6.48 -13.10
CA ASP A 181 -12.61 7.90 -13.37
C ASP A 181 -11.31 8.34 -12.69
N HIS A 182 -11.04 7.89 -11.46
CA HIS A 182 -9.76 8.16 -10.81
C HIS A 182 -8.56 7.62 -11.59
N VAL A 183 -8.70 6.44 -12.25
CA VAL A 183 -7.65 5.91 -13.13
C VAL A 183 -7.49 6.75 -14.38
N LYS A 184 -8.58 7.23 -14.97
CA LYS A 184 -8.54 8.06 -16.21
C LYS A 184 -7.99 9.46 -15.95
N ASP A 185 -8.42 10.09 -14.86
CA ASP A 185 -8.20 11.52 -14.59
C ASP A 185 -6.92 11.81 -13.79
N ARG A 186 -6.20 10.76 -13.36
CA ARG A 186 -4.98 10.95 -12.58
C ARG A 186 -3.91 11.77 -13.32
N PRO A 187 -3.07 12.52 -12.61
CA PRO A 187 -1.91 13.19 -13.19
C PRO A 187 -1.00 12.21 -13.93
N LYS A 188 -0.77 12.43 -15.21
CA LYS A 188 0.13 11.60 -16.03
C LYS A 188 1.59 11.81 -15.59
N GLY A 189 2.41 10.75 -15.68
CA GLY A 189 3.85 10.82 -15.34
C GLY A 189 4.15 10.79 -13.83
N LYS A 190 3.15 10.75 -12.97
CA LYS A 190 3.34 10.53 -11.53
C LYS A 190 2.99 9.09 -11.16
N PRO A 191 3.78 8.42 -10.29
CA PRO A 191 3.34 7.18 -9.67
C PRO A 191 2.10 7.45 -8.81
N PHE A 192 1.22 6.47 -8.66
CA PHE A 192 0.00 6.64 -7.89
C PHE A 192 -0.20 5.50 -6.88
N PHE A 193 -0.90 5.84 -5.81
CA PHE A 193 -1.44 4.90 -4.83
C PHE A 193 -2.95 5.10 -4.73
N PHE A 194 -3.70 4.07 -5.09
CA PHE A 194 -5.15 4.07 -4.98
C PHE A 194 -5.60 3.07 -3.92
N TRP A 195 -6.37 3.57 -2.96
CA TRP A 195 -7.10 2.79 -1.98
C TRP A 195 -8.56 2.77 -2.40
N PHE A 196 -8.95 1.75 -3.13
CA PHE A 196 -10.29 1.53 -3.62
C PHE A 196 -11.03 0.58 -2.67
N ALA A 197 -11.95 1.12 -1.88
CA ALA A 197 -12.62 0.43 -0.80
C ALA A 197 -14.11 0.34 -1.07
N SER A 198 -14.57 -0.86 -1.37
CA SER A 198 -15.99 -1.14 -1.53
C SER A 198 -16.76 -1.13 -0.20
N THR A 199 -18.08 -1.02 -0.27
CA THR A 199 -19.01 -1.45 0.77
C THR A 199 -19.54 -2.86 0.51
N ASP A 200 -19.23 -3.46 -0.63
CA ASP A 200 -19.59 -4.84 -0.95
C ASP A 200 -18.64 -5.83 -0.21
N ALA A 201 -19.15 -6.81 0.51
CA ALA A 201 -20.55 -7.21 0.65
C ALA A 201 -21.05 -6.98 2.10
N HIS A 202 -21.14 -5.73 2.51
CA HIS A 202 -21.71 -5.36 3.81
C HIS A 202 -23.24 -5.25 3.73
N ARG A 203 -23.94 -5.80 4.72
CA ARG A 203 -25.41 -5.65 4.82
C ARG A 203 -25.84 -4.19 4.84
N SER A 204 -26.99 -3.85 4.26
CA SER A 204 -27.95 -4.70 3.56
C SER A 204 -27.63 -4.81 2.07
N TRP A 205 -28.12 -5.89 1.45
CA TRP A 205 -27.79 -6.19 0.05
C TRP A 205 -28.49 -5.25 -0.93
N ALA A 206 -27.75 -4.79 -1.95
CA ALA A 206 -28.25 -3.98 -3.04
C ALA A 206 -28.01 -4.69 -4.38
N ILE A 207 -29.06 -5.20 -4.97
CA ILE A 207 -28.98 -5.87 -6.26
C ILE A 207 -28.90 -4.83 -7.39
N SER A 208 -28.04 -5.07 -8.36
CA SER A 208 -27.81 -4.21 -9.51
C SER A 208 -27.54 -5.03 -10.78
N ASP A 209 -27.33 -4.38 -11.91
CA ASP A 209 -27.07 -5.08 -13.18
C ASP A 209 -25.57 -5.33 -13.44
N GLU A 210 -24.68 -4.83 -12.56
CA GLU A 210 -23.24 -4.97 -12.70
C GLU A 210 -22.71 -6.37 -12.31
N ALA A 211 -23.56 -7.22 -11.74
CA ALA A 211 -23.18 -8.56 -11.32
C ALA A 211 -24.29 -9.59 -11.56
N PRO A 212 -23.97 -10.90 -11.64
CA PRO A 212 -24.96 -11.94 -11.82
C PRO A 212 -25.92 -12.03 -10.62
N LYS A 213 -27.18 -12.34 -10.88
CA LYS A 213 -28.16 -12.73 -9.87
C LYS A 213 -28.02 -14.22 -9.60
N TYR A 214 -28.08 -14.62 -8.35
CA TYR A 214 -27.96 -16.01 -7.93
C TYR A 214 -29.31 -16.60 -7.56
N ASP A 215 -29.50 -17.89 -7.83
CA ASP A 215 -30.66 -18.66 -7.38
C ASP A 215 -30.41 -19.23 -5.97
N SER A 216 -31.42 -19.18 -5.09
CA SER A 216 -31.30 -19.68 -3.72
C SER A 216 -30.95 -21.17 -3.66
N LYS A 217 -31.36 -21.97 -4.67
CA LYS A 217 -31.03 -23.41 -4.74
C LYS A 217 -29.54 -23.68 -4.99
N ASP A 218 -28.82 -22.72 -5.60
CA ASP A 218 -27.41 -22.90 -5.98
C ASP A 218 -26.44 -22.43 -4.89
N VAL A 219 -26.92 -21.74 -3.86
CA VAL A 219 -26.05 -21.27 -2.78
C VAL A 219 -25.58 -22.41 -1.87
N ILE A 220 -24.36 -22.28 -1.39
CA ILE A 220 -23.76 -23.24 -0.46
C ILE A 220 -23.93 -22.71 0.95
N ILE A 221 -24.65 -23.47 1.78
CA ILE A 221 -24.84 -23.14 3.18
C ILE A 221 -23.60 -23.57 3.97
N PRO A 222 -22.89 -22.65 4.64
CA PRO A 222 -21.82 -23.03 5.56
C PRO A 222 -22.33 -23.96 6.65
N PRO A 223 -21.53 -24.95 7.10
CA PRO A 223 -21.99 -26.01 8.03
C PRO A 223 -22.41 -25.50 9.42
N TYR A 224 -22.08 -24.26 9.74
CA TYR A 224 -22.46 -23.58 10.99
C TYR A 224 -23.72 -22.72 10.85
N MET A 225 -24.38 -22.72 9.70
CA MET A 225 -25.63 -22.00 9.45
C MET A 225 -26.79 -22.98 9.25
N VAL A 226 -28.00 -22.53 9.60
CA VAL A 226 -29.21 -23.32 9.38
C VAL A 226 -29.64 -23.21 7.93
N ASP A 227 -29.86 -24.34 7.27
CA ASP A 227 -30.36 -24.39 5.89
C ASP A 227 -31.86 -24.14 5.87
N THR A 228 -32.22 -22.91 5.53
CA THR A 228 -33.59 -22.46 5.30
C THR A 228 -33.64 -21.58 4.05
N GLU A 229 -34.83 -21.42 3.47
CA GLU A 229 -35.03 -20.54 2.32
C GLU A 229 -34.57 -19.09 2.63
N ILE A 230 -34.84 -18.59 3.83
CA ILE A 230 -34.40 -17.25 4.26
C ILE A 230 -32.87 -17.14 4.25
N THR A 231 -32.16 -18.15 4.77
CA THR A 231 -30.70 -18.20 4.78
C THR A 231 -30.15 -18.24 3.35
N ARG A 232 -30.80 -19.03 2.48
CA ARG A 232 -30.41 -19.15 1.07
C ARG A 232 -30.57 -17.84 0.32
N GLN A 233 -31.73 -17.19 0.46
CA GLN A 233 -32.01 -15.88 -0.14
C GLN A 233 -31.03 -14.81 0.37
N ASP A 234 -30.71 -14.80 1.64
CA ASP A 234 -29.73 -13.90 2.23
C ASP A 234 -28.34 -14.07 1.59
N LEU A 235 -27.92 -15.31 1.36
CA LEU A 235 -26.65 -15.62 0.70
C LEU A 235 -26.65 -15.23 -0.78
N THR A 236 -27.79 -15.25 -1.49
CA THR A 236 -27.82 -14.79 -2.91
C THR A 236 -27.44 -13.32 -3.03
N GLY A 237 -27.92 -12.47 -2.12
CA GLY A 237 -27.55 -11.06 -2.06
C GLY A 237 -26.07 -10.85 -1.75
N TYR A 238 -25.54 -11.61 -0.80
CA TYR A 238 -24.12 -11.63 -0.49
C TYR A 238 -23.25 -12.01 -1.70
N TYR A 239 -23.59 -13.11 -2.39
CA TYR A 239 -22.86 -13.58 -3.58
C TYR A 239 -22.88 -12.55 -4.71
N HIS A 240 -24.02 -11.88 -4.89
CA HIS A 240 -24.15 -10.80 -5.87
C HIS A 240 -23.15 -9.67 -5.61
N GLU A 241 -23.04 -9.21 -4.38
CA GLU A 241 -22.15 -8.10 -4.02
C GLU A 241 -20.67 -8.48 -4.12
N VAL A 242 -20.29 -9.70 -3.76
CA VAL A 242 -18.91 -10.20 -3.99
C VAL A 242 -18.57 -10.16 -5.49
N SER A 243 -19.54 -10.58 -6.35
CA SER A 243 -19.33 -10.54 -7.80
C SER A 243 -19.32 -9.13 -8.38
N ARG A 244 -20.04 -8.18 -7.76
CA ARG A 244 -19.99 -6.77 -8.16
C ARG A 244 -18.65 -6.14 -7.85
N PHE A 245 -18.09 -6.39 -6.68
CA PHE A 245 -16.74 -5.98 -6.35
C PHE A 245 -15.73 -6.49 -7.38
N ASP A 246 -15.80 -7.76 -7.77
CA ASP A 246 -14.96 -8.35 -8.83
C ASP A 246 -15.13 -7.64 -10.18
N HIS A 247 -16.35 -7.30 -10.56
CA HIS A 247 -16.65 -6.57 -11.80
C HIS A 247 -15.87 -5.25 -11.88
N PHE A 248 -15.92 -4.43 -10.82
CA PHE A 248 -15.24 -3.13 -10.81
C PHE A 248 -13.71 -3.27 -10.78
N ILE A 249 -13.16 -4.32 -10.16
CA ILE A 249 -11.73 -4.67 -10.29
C ILE A 249 -11.37 -4.91 -11.75
N GLY A 250 -12.24 -5.64 -12.48
CA GLY A 250 -12.05 -5.91 -13.90
C GLY A 250 -12.00 -4.63 -14.74
N LEU A 251 -12.93 -3.69 -14.52
CA LEU A 251 -12.95 -2.40 -15.22
C LEU A 251 -11.67 -1.59 -14.99
N VAL A 252 -11.23 -1.50 -13.74
CA VAL A 252 -10.00 -0.78 -13.38
C VAL A 252 -8.77 -1.45 -14.00
N THR A 253 -8.68 -2.77 -13.91
CA THR A 253 -7.54 -3.53 -14.47
C THR A 253 -7.46 -3.40 -15.99
N ALA A 254 -8.60 -3.45 -16.68
CA ALA A 254 -8.69 -3.24 -18.12
C ALA A 254 -8.22 -1.82 -18.53
N GLU A 255 -8.61 -0.81 -17.78
CA GLU A 255 -8.18 0.56 -18.03
C GLU A 255 -6.67 0.77 -17.79
N LEU A 256 -6.12 0.17 -16.72
CA LEU A 256 -4.67 0.19 -16.46
C LEU A 256 -3.89 -0.47 -17.61
N LYS A 257 -4.40 -1.58 -18.13
CA LYS A 257 -3.83 -2.27 -19.31
C LYS A 257 -3.92 -1.39 -20.56
N LYS A 258 -5.09 -0.81 -20.84
CA LYS A 258 -5.33 0.11 -21.96
C LYS A 258 -4.37 1.30 -21.94
N GLN A 259 -4.06 1.83 -20.76
CA GLN A 259 -3.12 2.94 -20.58
C GLN A 259 -1.65 2.51 -20.60
N GLY A 260 -1.34 1.22 -20.76
CA GLY A 260 0.03 0.68 -20.81
C GLY A 260 0.78 0.76 -19.47
N VAL A 261 0.08 0.90 -18.34
CA VAL A 261 0.71 1.04 -17.02
C VAL A 261 0.56 -0.20 -16.13
N LEU A 262 -0.22 -1.20 -16.56
CA LEU A 262 -0.50 -2.40 -15.75
C LEU A 262 0.80 -3.16 -15.38
N GLU A 263 1.75 -3.28 -16.30
CA GLU A 263 3.02 -3.98 -16.07
C GLU A 263 3.85 -3.37 -14.92
N ASN A 264 3.74 -2.05 -14.72
CA ASN A 264 4.41 -1.33 -13.63
C ASN A 264 3.43 -0.98 -12.49
N THR A 265 2.37 -1.75 -12.32
CA THR A 265 1.37 -1.55 -11.26
C THR A 265 1.28 -2.79 -10.39
N MET A 266 1.52 -2.65 -9.09
CA MET A 266 1.19 -3.67 -8.11
C MET A 266 -0.30 -3.53 -7.74
N ILE A 267 -1.07 -4.56 -8.02
CA ILE A 267 -2.47 -4.68 -7.60
C ILE A 267 -2.52 -5.64 -6.41
N VAL A 268 -3.21 -5.26 -5.35
CA VAL A 268 -3.48 -6.12 -4.18
C VAL A 268 -4.98 -6.15 -3.95
N VAL A 269 -5.57 -7.34 -3.85
CA VAL A 269 -6.99 -7.55 -3.51
C VAL A 269 -7.09 -8.19 -2.15
N ALA A 270 -7.85 -7.57 -1.25
CA ALA A 270 -8.07 -8.03 0.12
C ALA A 270 -9.48 -7.71 0.61
N ALA A 271 -9.82 -8.17 1.82
CA ALA A 271 -11.02 -7.76 2.55
C ALA A 271 -10.64 -7.24 3.95
N ASP A 272 -11.50 -6.42 4.55
CA ASP A 272 -11.22 -5.81 5.85
C ASP A 272 -11.63 -6.67 7.05
N ASN A 273 -12.55 -7.60 6.87
CA ASN A 273 -12.93 -8.66 7.82
C ASN A 273 -13.69 -9.77 7.09
N GLY A 274 -13.95 -10.87 7.78
CA GLY A 274 -14.73 -11.98 7.23
C GLY A 274 -16.20 -11.64 7.00
N ARG A 275 -16.89 -12.50 6.27
CA ARG A 275 -18.30 -12.35 5.86
C ARG A 275 -19.23 -12.02 7.05
N PRO A 276 -20.36 -11.30 6.82
CA PRO A 276 -21.23 -10.81 7.90
C PRO A 276 -22.23 -11.87 8.37
N PHE A 277 -21.71 -13.06 8.63
CA PHE A 277 -22.47 -14.24 9.08
C PHE A 277 -21.94 -14.78 10.39
N PRO A 278 -22.70 -15.64 11.11
CA PRO A 278 -22.26 -16.26 12.34
C PRO A 278 -20.86 -16.85 12.20
N ARG A 279 -20.04 -16.80 13.27
CA ARG A 279 -18.70 -17.36 13.34
C ARG A 279 -17.62 -16.65 12.51
N CYS A 280 -17.98 -15.66 11.66
CA CYS A 280 -17.05 -14.96 10.77
C CYS A 280 -16.73 -13.56 11.31
N LYS A 281 -17.42 -12.51 10.82
CA LYS A 281 -17.21 -11.15 11.30
C LYS A 281 -17.24 -11.05 12.82
N SER A 282 -16.34 -10.28 13.41
CA SER A 282 -16.12 -10.10 14.84
C SER A 282 -15.65 -11.36 15.61
N ARG A 283 -15.11 -12.37 14.90
CA ARG A 283 -14.57 -13.58 15.50
C ARG A 283 -13.15 -13.88 15.04
N MET A 284 -12.39 -14.58 15.91
CA MET A 284 -10.99 -14.94 15.66
C MET A 284 -10.80 -16.30 14.97
N TYR A 285 -11.87 -16.88 14.42
CA TYR A 285 -11.78 -18.07 13.57
C TYR A 285 -11.22 -17.70 12.19
N ASP A 286 -10.69 -18.66 11.45
CA ASP A 286 -10.18 -18.44 10.09
C ASP A 286 -11.23 -17.75 9.19
N SER A 287 -12.51 -18.13 9.30
CA SER A 287 -13.60 -17.49 8.55
C SER A 287 -13.81 -16.00 8.87
N GLY A 288 -13.31 -15.53 10.02
CA GLY A 288 -13.38 -14.11 10.42
C GLY A 288 -12.11 -13.32 10.12
N ILE A 289 -10.95 -13.97 10.20
CA ILE A 289 -9.65 -13.27 10.14
C ILE A 289 -8.76 -13.65 8.95
N LYS A 290 -9.05 -14.77 8.28
CA LYS A 290 -8.35 -15.12 7.05
C LYS A 290 -8.94 -14.32 5.90
N THR A 291 -8.12 -13.54 5.20
CA THR A 291 -8.56 -12.61 4.16
C THR A 291 -8.05 -13.06 2.80
N PRO A 292 -8.78 -12.81 1.69
CA PRO A 292 -8.19 -12.95 0.38
C PRO A 292 -6.94 -12.05 0.31
N TRP A 293 -5.89 -12.53 -0.34
CA TRP A 293 -4.69 -11.76 -0.60
C TRP A 293 -4.12 -12.18 -1.94
N VAL A 294 -4.58 -11.52 -2.98
CA VAL A 294 -4.12 -11.74 -4.33
C VAL A 294 -3.26 -10.57 -4.75
N VAL A 295 -2.05 -10.84 -5.18
CA VAL A 295 -1.10 -9.82 -5.65
C VAL A 295 -0.79 -10.07 -7.12
N HIS A 296 -1.07 -9.08 -7.96
CA HIS A 296 -0.65 -9.07 -9.35
C HIS A 296 0.40 -7.96 -9.54
N TYR A 297 1.62 -8.35 -9.89
CA TYR A 297 2.71 -7.42 -10.16
C TYR A 297 3.71 -8.05 -11.14
N PRO A 298 3.48 -7.93 -12.46
CA PRO A 298 4.27 -8.60 -13.50
C PRO A 298 5.76 -8.28 -13.45
N LYS A 299 6.12 -7.06 -13.03
CA LYS A 299 7.53 -6.65 -12.90
C LYS A 299 8.30 -7.50 -11.88
N ALA A 300 7.66 -7.96 -10.80
CA ALA A 300 8.29 -8.79 -9.76
C ALA A 300 7.95 -10.27 -9.88
N ILE A 301 6.71 -10.61 -10.20
CA ILE A 301 6.21 -11.99 -10.26
C ILE A 301 6.51 -12.56 -11.66
N LYS A 302 7.54 -13.38 -11.77
CA LYS A 302 7.94 -14.00 -13.07
C LYS A 302 7.23 -15.31 -13.35
N LYS A 303 6.76 -15.99 -12.31
CA LYS A 303 5.96 -17.21 -12.40
C LYS A 303 4.79 -17.12 -11.45
N PRO A 304 3.56 -17.19 -11.95
CA PRO A 304 2.39 -17.22 -11.09
C PRO A 304 2.43 -18.41 -10.13
N ALA A 305 2.00 -18.23 -8.89
CA ALA A 305 2.04 -19.27 -7.88
C ALA A 305 1.04 -19.03 -6.74
N GLY A 306 0.70 -20.09 -6.02
CA GLY A 306 0.19 -20.02 -4.66
C GLY A 306 1.33 -20.10 -3.65
N THR A 307 1.17 -19.46 -2.49
CA THR A 307 2.13 -19.51 -1.39
C THR A 307 1.44 -19.82 -0.07
N GLN A 308 2.13 -20.62 0.77
CA GLN A 308 1.73 -20.91 2.16
C GLN A 308 2.39 -19.97 3.16
N SER A 309 3.20 -19.01 2.69
CA SER A 309 3.89 -18.06 3.56
C SER A 309 2.90 -17.16 4.28
N PHE A 310 3.12 -16.95 5.57
CA PHE A 310 2.30 -16.04 6.37
C PHE A 310 2.52 -14.59 5.96
N VAL A 311 1.41 -13.87 5.79
CA VAL A 311 1.36 -12.41 5.71
C VAL A 311 0.28 -11.87 6.64
N SER A 312 0.51 -10.68 7.17
CA SER A 312 -0.48 -9.91 7.90
C SER A 312 -0.86 -8.69 7.06
N VAL A 313 -2.10 -8.26 7.12
CA VAL A 313 -2.57 -7.10 6.34
C VAL A 313 -1.75 -5.83 6.58
N ILE A 314 -1.10 -5.70 7.75
CA ILE A 314 -0.20 -4.58 8.05
C ILE A 314 1.10 -4.61 7.20
N ASP A 315 1.39 -5.73 6.54
CA ASP A 315 2.56 -5.91 5.68
C ASP A 315 2.44 -5.11 4.37
N LEU A 316 1.21 -4.73 3.99
CA LEU A 316 0.96 -3.84 2.87
C LEU A 316 1.75 -2.53 3.01
N SER A 317 1.70 -1.92 4.18
CA SER A 317 2.37 -0.64 4.46
C SER A 317 3.88 -0.72 4.22
N ALA A 318 4.53 -1.73 4.77
CA ALA A 318 5.97 -1.95 4.62
C ALA A 318 6.35 -2.24 3.16
N THR A 319 5.53 -3.02 2.46
CA THR A 319 5.75 -3.39 1.05
C THR A 319 5.61 -2.17 0.14
N CYS A 320 4.56 -1.36 0.32
CA CYS A 320 4.34 -0.14 -0.46
C CYS A 320 5.48 0.86 -0.27
N LEU A 321 5.95 1.05 0.97
CA LEU A 321 7.07 1.95 1.26
C LEU A 321 8.38 1.46 0.63
N GLU A 322 8.67 0.15 0.70
CA GLU A 322 9.85 -0.43 0.06
C GLU A 322 9.82 -0.25 -1.46
N LEU A 323 8.67 -0.52 -2.10
CA LEU A 323 8.48 -0.28 -3.54
C LEU A 323 8.67 1.18 -3.93
N ALA A 324 8.27 2.11 -3.07
CA ALA A 324 8.45 3.54 -3.29
C ALA A 324 9.88 4.02 -3.01
N GLY A 325 10.77 3.17 -2.49
CA GLY A 325 12.11 3.57 -2.04
C GLY A 325 12.08 4.43 -0.77
N VAL A 326 11.01 4.34 0.02
CA VAL A 326 10.83 5.10 1.26
C VAL A 326 11.28 4.23 2.45
N LYS A 327 12.17 4.79 3.27
CA LYS A 327 12.60 4.10 4.48
C LYS A 327 11.43 3.86 5.42
N ARG A 328 11.17 2.62 5.77
CA ARG A 328 10.11 2.24 6.71
C ARG A 328 10.41 2.81 8.10
N PRO A 329 9.51 3.63 8.69
CA PRO A 329 9.63 4.08 10.07
C PRO A 329 9.58 2.91 11.06
N ALA A 330 10.29 3.03 12.19
CA ALA A 330 10.39 1.99 13.20
C ALA A 330 9.04 1.61 13.86
N PHE A 331 8.09 2.55 13.90
CA PHE A 331 6.76 2.30 14.45
C PHE A 331 5.85 1.43 13.56
N ILE A 332 6.17 1.26 12.26
CA ILE A 332 5.44 0.35 11.37
C ILE A 332 5.86 -1.09 11.70
N GLN A 333 4.88 -1.89 12.13
CA GLN A 333 5.05 -3.27 12.56
C GLN A 333 4.95 -4.28 11.41
N GLY A 334 4.45 -3.81 10.26
CA GLY A 334 4.40 -4.58 9.02
C GLY A 334 5.80 -4.96 8.52
N ARG A 335 5.88 -6.08 7.80
CA ARG A 335 7.08 -6.59 7.12
C ARG A 335 6.82 -6.68 5.63
N SER A 336 7.76 -6.28 4.79
CA SER A 336 7.56 -6.37 3.35
C SER A 336 7.46 -7.82 2.88
N PHE A 337 6.47 -8.09 2.05
CA PHE A 337 6.29 -9.39 1.39
C PHE A 337 6.90 -9.45 -0.02
N LEU A 338 7.66 -8.43 -0.44
CA LEU A 338 8.35 -8.46 -1.75
C LEU A 338 9.26 -9.69 -1.95
N PRO A 339 9.95 -10.23 -0.93
CA PRO A 339 10.70 -11.48 -1.09
C PRO A 339 9.83 -12.64 -1.54
N ILE A 340 8.57 -12.73 -1.05
CA ILE A 340 7.63 -13.80 -1.42
C ILE A 340 7.22 -13.67 -2.90
N LEU A 341 7.06 -12.45 -3.42
CA LEU A 341 6.72 -12.26 -4.83
C LEU A 341 7.80 -12.76 -5.80
N LYS A 342 9.04 -12.85 -5.34
CA LYS A 342 10.19 -13.37 -6.10
C LYS A 342 10.35 -14.88 -5.92
N ASP A 343 10.13 -15.36 -4.70
CA ASP A 343 10.19 -16.77 -4.32
C ASP A 343 8.97 -17.14 -3.45
N PRO A 344 8.01 -17.92 -3.97
CA PRO A 344 6.81 -18.31 -3.23
C PRO A 344 7.07 -19.11 -1.94
N LYS A 345 8.30 -19.61 -1.75
CA LYS A 345 8.74 -20.33 -0.56
C LYS A 345 9.39 -19.43 0.48
N ALA A 346 9.73 -18.17 0.12
CA ALA A 346 10.30 -17.22 1.06
C ALA A 346 9.31 -16.94 2.20
N GLN A 347 9.83 -16.80 3.41
CA GLN A 347 9.04 -16.50 4.60
C GLN A 347 9.47 -15.16 5.19
N VAL A 348 8.50 -14.31 5.45
CA VAL A 348 8.71 -13.01 6.12
C VAL A 348 8.19 -13.01 7.55
N ARG A 349 7.33 -13.99 7.87
CA ARG A 349 6.73 -14.21 9.20
C ARG A 349 6.67 -15.69 9.52
N GLU A 350 6.94 -16.04 10.76
CA GLU A 350 6.69 -17.38 11.32
C GLU A 350 5.36 -17.43 12.05
N VAL A 351 4.82 -16.25 12.43
CA VAL A 351 3.64 -16.11 13.26
C VAL A 351 2.85 -14.87 12.86
N VAL A 352 1.54 -14.96 12.94
CA VAL A 352 0.61 -13.85 12.81
C VAL A 352 -0.26 -13.74 14.08
N PHE A 353 -0.65 -12.50 14.37
CA PHE A 353 -1.47 -12.16 15.53
C PHE A 353 -2.72 -11.44 15.07
N ALA A 354 -3.83 -11.68 15.77
CA ALA A 354 -5.04 -10.89 15.63
C ALA A 354 -5.66 -10.66 17.02
N GLU A 355 -6.45 -9.59 17.10
CA GLU A 355 -7.15 -9.24 18.34
C GLU A 355 -8.56 -8.74 18.02
N HIS A 356 -9.45 -8.98 18.95
CA HIS A 356 -10.77 -8.36 18.96
C HIS A 356 -10.98 -7.67 20.30
N ASN A 357 -11.56 -6.47 20.29
CA ASN A 357 -11.83 -5.69 21.50
C ASN A 357 -13.33 -5.40 21.63
N TRP A 358 -13.86 -4.51 20.80
CA TRP A 358 -15.27 -4.18 20.75
C TRP A 358 -15.75 -4.06 19.30
N HIS A 359 -16.92 -4.62 19.03
CA HIS A 359 -17.66 -4.41 17.78
C HIS A 359 -19.09 -3.98 18.12
N VAL A 360 -20.03 -4.92 18.27
CA VAL A 360 -21.39 -4.66 18.79
C VAL A 360 -21.53 -5.07 20.25
N TYR A 361 -20.54 -5.77 20.77
CA TYR A 361 -20.41 -6.18 22.17
C TYR A 361 -18.92 -6.20 22.55
N LYS A 362 -18.66 -6.05 23.84
CA LYS A 362 -17.29 -6.10 24.37
C LYS A 362 -16.86 -7.56 24.53
N ASN A 363 -15.82 -7.94 23.79
CA ASN A 363 -15.23 -9.26 23.86
C ASN A 363 -13.75 -9.20 23.54
N HIS A 364 -12.90 -9.41 24.54
CA HIS A 364 -11.45 -9.35 24.38
C HIS A 364 -10.91 -10.72 23.97
N GLU A 365 -10.69 -10.91 22.68
CA GLU A 365 -10.06 -12.09 22.11
C GLU A 365 -8.66 -11.78 21.60
N ARG A 366 -7.77 -12.75 21.70
CA ARG A 366 -6.41 -12.68 21.13
C ARG A 366 -6.13 -14.00 20.43
N MET A 367 -5.58 -13.91 19.23
CA MET A 367 -5.21 -15.05 18.42
C MET A 367 -3.74 -14.97 18.05
N VAL A 368 -3.13 -16.14 18.10
CA VAL A 368 -1.81 -16.40 17.55
C VAL A 368 -1.93 -17.59 16.60
N ARG A 369 -1.37 -17.48 15.39
CA ARG A 369 -1.29 -18.56 14.42
C ARG A 369 0.16 -18.79 14.05
N PHE A 370 0.61 -20.04 14.16
CA PHE A 370 1.94 -20.52 13.77
C PHE A 370 1.82 -21.94 13.21
N GLY A 371 2.76 -22.33 12.38
CA GLY A 371 2.69 -23.62 11.68
C GLY A 371 1.51 -23.71 10.70
N ASN A 372 1.44 -24.82 9.99
CA ASN A 372 0.38 -25.11 9.00
C ASN A 372 -0.81 -25.81 9.67
#